data_4de847824383b0069032c3b4b43dba55
#
_entry.id   4de847824383b0069032c3b4b43dba55
#
_cell.length_a   1.000
_cell.length_b   1.000
_cell.length_c   1.000
_cell.angle_alpha   90.00
_cell.angle_beta   90.00
_cell.angle_gamma   90.00
#
_symmetry.space_group_name_H-M   'P 1'
#
loop_
_entity.id
_entity.type
_entity.pdbx_description
1 polymer ?
#
loop_
_entity_poly.entity_id
_entity_poly.type
_entity_poly.pdbx_seq_one_letter_code
_entity_poly.pdbx_strand_id
1 'polypeptide(L)'
;DKYLRPQLLSLIAPLHALTPLEHDYFCRMTQFVIRENIMSRVGVVEGTGSCVANLWNMPLAEKKETGNIFTGLTNPKAIDDNGQETDDGQGGVCDTLALTVPDQGEDFLPNFRRGDMIYLYAYDNSKEPDARKAILLKAGIEQLHTGKVVVRLMNPLAKTYLKQNKDKVWCIEHGSSDVGGGAALSSIYQLITAPKDRKDLLLGQREPQADKSL
;
A
#
# COMPACT_ATOMS: atom_id res chain seq x y z
N ASP A 1 26.56 -15.04 1.46
CA ASP A 1 26.71 -15.24 2.90
C ASP A 1 27.76 -14.35 3.56
N LYS A 2 28.90 -14.09 2.91
CA LYS A 2 30.00 -13.29 3.46
C LYS A 2 29.60 -11.85 3.80
N TYR A 3 28.62 -11.28 3.10
CA TYR A 3 28.15 -9.89 3.27
C TYR A 3 26.85 -9.81 4.09
N LEU A 4 25.92 -10.72 3.92
CA LEU A 4 24.61 -10.70 4.59
C LEU A 4 24.72 -11.08 6.07
N ARG A 5 25.55 -12.07 6.42
CA ARG A 5 25.69 -12.54 7.79
C ARG A 5 26.16 -11.45 8.77
N PRO A 6 27.19 -10.64 8.49
CA PRO A 6 27.59 -9.55 9.38
C PRO A 6 26.48 -8.49 9.57
N GLN A 7 25.75 -8.16 8.48
CA GLN A 7 24.64 -7.21 8.56
C GLN A 7 23.49 -7.73 9.44
N LEU A 8 23.11 -9.01 9.27
CA LEU A 8 22.11 -9.63 10.13
C LEU A 8 22.54 -9.68 11.58
N LEU A 9 23.80 -10.04 11.85
CA LEU A 9 24.33 -10.07 13.21
C LEU A 9 24.34 -8.69 13.85
N SER A 10 24.65 -7.64 13.12
CA SER A 10 24.59 -6.26 13.62
C SER A 10 23.16 -5.80 13.94
N LEU A 11 22.17 -6.26 13.16
CA LEU A 11 20.76 -5.96 13.41
C LEU A 11 20.21 -6.66 14.67
N ILE A 12 20.65 -7.88 14.94
CA ILE A 12 20.15 -8.64 16.11
C ILE A 12 20.97 -8.40 17.38
N ALA A 13 22.19 -7.87 17.28
CA ALA A 13 23.05 -7.61 18.42
C ALA A 13 22.38 -6.79 19.54
N PRO A 14 21.64 -5.70 19.25
CA PRO A 14 20.92 -4.94 20.29
C PRO A 14 19.90 -5.77 21.09
N LEU A 15 19.31 -6.81 20.49
CA LEU A 15 18.32 -7.66 21.16
C LEU A 15 18.94 -8.47 22.31
N HIS A 16 20.22 -8.81 22.21
CA HIS A 16 20.92 -9.57 23.25
C HIS A 16 21.28 -8.72 24.50
N ALA A 17 21.21 -7.39 24.38
CA ALA A 17 21.53 -6.47 25.47
C ALA A 17 20.28 -5.93 26.19
N LEU A 18 19.09 -6.41 25.83
CA LEU A 18 17.84 -5.95 26.42
C LEU A 18 17.65 -6.46 27.85
N THR A 19 17.09 -5.60 28.69
CA THR A 19 16.55 -6.02 29.98
C THR A 19 15.33 -6.92 29.82
N PRO A 20 14.90 -7.70 30.80
CA PRO A 20 13.71 -8.54 30.72
C PRO A 20 12.45 -7.74 30.32
N LEU A 21 12.26 -6.53 30.85
CA LEU A 21 11.14 -5.66 30.52
C LEU A 21 11.21 -5.17 29.05
N GLU A 22 12.37 -4.70 28.62
CA GLU A 22 12.58 -4.25 27.22
C GLU A 22 12.34 -5.40 26.23
N HIS A 23 12.81 -6.61 26.57
CA HIS A 23 12.62 -7.80 25.75
C HIS A 23 11.13 -8.18 25.66
N ASP A 24 10.42 -8.21 26.79
CA ASP A 24 8.97 -8.52 26.80
C ASP A 24 8.17 -7.48 26.01
N TYR A 25 8.47 -6.20 26.19
CA TYR A 25 7.87 -5.11 25.41
C TYR A 25 8.12 -5.28 23.91
N PHE A 26 9.36 -5.50 23.52
CA PHE A 26 9.72 -5.71 22.11
C PHE A 26 8.95 -6.88 21.50
N CYS A 27 8.93 -8.02 22.16
CA CYS A 27 8.24 -9.21 21.66
C CYS A 27 6.73 -8.99 21.53
N ARG A 28 6.09 -8.40 22.57
CA ARG A 28 4.64 -8.16 22.56
C ARG A 28 4.23 -7.14 21.51
N MET A 29 4.95 -6.03 21.40
CA MET A 29 4.62 -4.98 20.41
C MET A 29 4.89 -5.44 18.99
N THR A 30 5.97 -6.17 18.77
CA THR A 30 6.25 -6.77 17.45
C THR A 30 5.16 -7.77 17.07
N GLN A 31 4.77 -8.66 18.00
CA GLN A 31 3.68 -9.59 17.78
C GLN A 31 2.35 -8.88 17.49
N PHE A 32 2.03 -7.83 18.23
CA PHE A 32 0.84 -7.02 18.03
C PHE A 32 0.81 -6.43 16.62
N VAL A 33 1.88 -5.73 16.20
CA VAL A 33 1.97 -5.11 14.87
C VAL A 33 1.87 -6.15 13.75
N ILE A 34 2.54 -7.29 13.89
CA ILE A 34 2.47 -8.36 12.89
C ILE A 34 1.05 -8.93 12.81
N ARG A 35 0.40 -9.18 13.95
CA ARG A 35 -0.99 -9.69 13.97
C ARG A 35 -1.95 -8.70 13.34
N GLU A 36 -1.87 -7.42 13.67
CA GLU A 36 -2.69 -6.37 13.07
C GLU A 36 -2.48 -6.31 11.55
N ASN A 37 -1.23 -6.38 11.09
CA ASN A 37 -0.93 -6.42 9.66
C ASN A 37 -1.51 -7.67 8.95
N ILE A 38 -1.45 -8.82 9.59
CA ILE A 38 -2.05 -10.05 9.05
C ILE A 38 -3.57 -9.91 9.03
N MET A 39 -4.16 -9.49 10.15
CA MET A 39 -5.62 -9.38 10.28
C MET A 39 -6.22 -8.35 9.31
N SER A 40 -5.54 -7.22 9.10
CA SER A 40 -5.98 -6.22 8.13
C SER A 40 -5.96 -6.72 6.69
N ARG A 41 -5.13 -7.73 6.38
CA ARG A 41 -5.01 -8.31 5.04
C ARG A 41 -5.93 -9.51 4.83
N VAL A 42 -6.00 -10.39 5.84
CA VAL A 42 -6.74 -11.66 5.74
C VAL A 42 -8.20 -11.50 6.18
N GLY A 43 -8.48 -10.54 7.07
CA GLY A 43 -9.80 -10.34 7.66
C GLY A 43 -10.09 -11.26 8.83
N VAL A 44 -11.15 -10.96 9.55
CA VAL A 44 -11.71 -11.83 10.59
C VAL A 44 -12.85 -12.62 9.96
N VAL A 45 -12.92 -13.91 10.23
CA VAL A 45 -13.92 -14.85 9.66
C VAL A 45 -15.36 -14.43 9.98
N GLU A 46 -15.59 -13.57 11.00
CA GLU A 46 -16.92 -13.12 11.47
C GLU A 46 -17.02 -11.59 11.56
N GLY A 47 -16.25 -10.82 10.79
CA GLY A 47 -16.22 -9.37 10.98
C GLY A 47 -16.71 -8.59 9.79
N THR A 48 -17.54 -7.61 10.04
CA THR A 48 -17.89 -6.49 9.15
C THR A 48 -16.69 -5.55 8.89
N GLY A 49 -15.47 -6.04 9.01
CA GLY A 49 -14.26 -5.27 8.79
C GLY A 49 -13.93 -5.15 7.30
N SER A 50 -13.75 -3.94 6.83
CA SER A 50 -13.24 -3.62 5.50
C SER A 50 -11.76 -4.01 5.42
N CYS A 51 -11.46 -5.26 5.11
CA CYS A 51 -10.08 -5.70 4.82
C CYS A 51 -9.90 -5.98 3.33
N VAL A 52 -8.64 -5.93 2.86
CA VAL A 52 -8.32 -6.15 1.44
C VAL A 52 -8.78 -7.52 0.94
N ALA A 53 -8.66 -8.57 1.77
CA ALA A 53 -9.11 -9.90 1.40
C ALA A 53 -10.62 -9.97 1.23
N ASN A 54 -11.39 -9.28 2.08
CA ASN A 54 -12.84 -9.19 1.95
C ASN A 54 -13.23 -8.40 0.69
N LEU A 55 -12.52 -7.30 0.40
CA LEU A 55 -12.76 -6.54 -0.83
C LEU A 55 -12.49 -7.39 -2.07
N TRP A 56 -11.42 -8.18 -2.10
CA TRP A 56 -11.12 -9.04 -3.25
C TRP A 56 -12.11 -10.18 -3.44
N ASN A 57 -12.63 -10.73 -2.35
CA ASN A 57 -13.62 -11.81 -2.39
C ASN A 57 -15.07 -11.31 -2.57
N MET A 58 -15.29 -10.01 -2.41
CA MET A 58 -16.60 -9.38 -2.59
C MET A 58 -17.08 -9.56 -4.04
N PRO A 59 -18.36 -9.91 -4.29
CA PRO A 59 -18.93 -9.99 -5.63
C PRO A 59 -18.77 -8.68 -6.41
N LEU A 60 -18.58 -8.75 -7.73
CA LEU A 60 -18.41 -7.57 -8.57
C LEU A 60 -19.57 -6.58 -8.46
N ALA A 61 -20.80 -7.09 -8.39
CA ALA A 61 -21.99 -6.24 -8.22
C ALA A 61 -21.92 -5.41 -6.94
N GLU A 62 -21.55 -6.01 -5.82
CA GLU A 62 -21.40 -5.35 -4.53
C GLU A 62 -20.22 -4.35 -4.53
N LYS A 63 -19.10 -4.68 -5.19
CA LYS A 63 -17.98 -3.73 -5.38
C LYS A 63 -18.40 -2.49 -6.15
N LYS A 64 -19.25 -2.64 -7.16
CA LYS A 64 -19.80 -1.53 -7.95
C LYS A 64 -20.78 -0.70 -7.14
N GLU A 65 -21.70 -1.34 -6.43
CA GLU A 65 -22.69 -0.67 -5.57
C GLU A 65 -22.00 0.14 -4.47
N THR A 66 -20.95 -0.40 -3.87
CA THR A 66 -20.15 0.29 -2.82
C THR A 66 -19.13 1.28 -3.37
N GLY A 67 -18.99 1.40 -4.69
CA GLY A 67 -18.03 2.30 -5.34
C GLY A 67 -16.55 1.91 -5.15
N ASN A 68 -16.27 0.67 -4.77
CA ASN A 68 -14.91 0.20 -4.44
C ASN A 68 -14.11 -0.30 -5.64
N ILE A 69 -14.64 -0.17 -6.85
CA ILE A 69 -14.01 -0.62 -8.09
C ILE A 69 -14.34 0.32 -9.25
N PHE A 70 -13.33 0.69 -10.03
CA PHE A 70 -13.53 1.21 -11.38
C PHE A 70 -13.22 0.13 -12.40
N THR A 71 -14.12 -0.12 -13.34
CA THR A 71 -13.97 -1.13 -14.39
C THR A 71 -13.92 -0.54 -15.79
N GLY A 72 -13.33 -1.26 -16.73
CA GLY A 72 -13.35 -0.87 -18.14
C GLY A 72 -12.51 0.36 -18.48
N LEU A 73 -11.54 0.74 -17.63
CA LEU A 73 -10.66 1.86 -17.92
C LEU A 73 -9.85 1.58 -19.19
N THR A 74 -9.65 2.62 -20.00
CA THR A 74 -8.98 2.53 -21.31
C THR A 74 -7.86 3.55 -21.45
N ASN A 75 -7.13 3.47 -22.55
CA ASN A 75 -6.09 4.42 -22.96
C ASN A 75 -5.07 4.75 -21.85
N PRO A 76 -4.37 3.75 -21.29
CA PRO A 76 -3.31 4.04 -20.33
C PRO A 76 -2.19 4.81 -21.04
N LYS A 77 -1.95 6.05 -20.63
CA LYS A 77 -0.91 6.92 -21.17
C LYS A 77 0.10 7.25 -20.09
N ALA A 78 1.38 7.12 -20.41
CA ALA A 78 2.44 7.57 -19.53
C ALA A 78 2.48 9.10 -19.48
N ILE A 79 2.62 9.64 -18.27
CA ILE A 79 2.71 11.07 -18.02
C ILE A 79 4.12 11.37 -17.51
N ASP A 80 4.73 12.46 -18.01
CA ASP A 80 6.01 12.95 -17.51
C ASP A 80 5.86 13.85 -16.28
N ASP A 81 6.98 14.28 -15.71
CA ASP A 81 7.02 15.17 -14.54
C ASP A 81 6.36 16.54 -14.79
N ASN A 82 6.18 16.92 -16.05
CA ASN A 82 5.51 18.17 -16.45
C ASN A 82 4.00 17.98 -16.64
N GLY A 83 3.49 16.76 -16.44
CA GLY A 83 2.08 16.43 -16.65
C GLY A 83 1.69 16.24 -18.12
N GLN A 84 2.67 16.11 -19.04
CA GLN A 84 2.42 15.89 -20.45
C GLN A 84 2.44 14.40 -20.78
N GLU A 85 1.55 14.00 -21.70
CA GLU A 85 1.53 12.65 -22.23
C GLU A 85 2.82 12.36 -23.00
N THR A 86 3.54 11.33 -22.62
CA THR A 86 4.75 10.91 -23.32
C THR A 86 4.40 9.92 -24.42
N ASP A 87 4.99 10.11 -25.61
CA ASP A 87 4.79 9.20 -26.74
C ASP A 87 5.37 7.82 -26.42
N ASP A 88 4.58 6.78 -26.69
CA ASP A 88 4.94 5.38 -26.50
C ASP A 88 5.98 4.87 -27.51
N GLY A 89 6.44 5.71 -28.43
CA GLY A 89 7.39 5.34 -29.49
C GLY A 89 8.75 4.89 -28.98
N GLN A 90 9.22 5.45 -27.89
CA GLN A 90 10.51 5.13 -27.27
C GLN A 90 10.33 4.18 -26.09
N GLY A 91 11.20 3.15 -26.01
CA GLY A 91 11.28 2.30 -24.83
C GLY A 91 11.59 3.13 -23.57
N GLY A 92 11.48 2.52 -22.40
CA GLY A 92 11.73 3.17 -21.13
C GLY A 92 10.74 2.75 -20.08
N VAL A 93 10.78 3.45 -18.95
CA VAL A 93 9.88 3.24 -17.81
C VAL A 93 8.99 4.46 -17.60
N CYS A 94 7.87 4.28 -16.94
CA CYS A 94 7.01 5.34 -16.45
C CYS A 94 6.54 4.99 -15.04
N ASP A 95 6.30 5.98 -14.22
CA ASP A 95 5.75 5.84 -12.88
C ASP A 95 4.34 6.46 -12.77
N THR A 96 3.96 7.31 -13.70
CA THR A 96 2.67 8.00 -13.69
C THR A 96 1.86 7.65 -14.93
N LEU A 97 0.61 7.26 -14.73
CA LEU A 97 -0.32 6.85 -15.78
C LEU A 97 -1.62 7.65 -15.69
N ALA A 98 -2.08 8.12 -16.83
CA ALA A 98 -3.44 8.61 -16.99
C ALA A 98 -4.28 7.56 -17.70
N LEU A 99 -5.50 7.32 -17.21
CA LEU A 99 -6.47 6.40 -17.81
C LEU A 99 -7.81 7.12 -18.00
N THR A 100 -8.49 6.75 -19.06
CA THR A 100 -9.87 7.18 -19.29
C THR A 100 -10.81 6.28 -18.48
N VAL A 101 -11.67 6.89 -17.69
CA VAL A 101 -12.71 6.20 -16.90
C VAL A 101 -14.01 6.29 -17.69
N PRO A 102 -14.56 5.16 -18.19
CA PRO A 102 -15.87 5.16 -18.85
C PRO A 102 -16.98 5.42 -17.82
N ASP A 103 -18.18 5.68 -18.30
CA ASP A 103 -19.37 5.72 -17.47
C ASP A 103 -19.52 4.39 -16.71
N GLN A 104 -19.68 4.47 -15.40
CA GLN A 104 -19.82 3.30 -14.52
C GLN A 104 -21.29 2.99 -14.20
N GLY A 105 -22.23 3.81 -14.69
CA GLY A 105 -23.66 3.72 -14.43
C GLY A 105 -24.19 4.92 -13.62
N GLU A 106 -25.50 5.19 -13.77
CA GLU A 106 -26.13 6.39 -13.20
C GLU A 106 -26.07 6.42 -11.66
N ASP A 107 -26.13 5.26 -11.00
CA ASP A 107 -26.11 5.12 -9.54
C ASP A 107 -24.71 4.91 -8.96
N PHE A 108 -23.66 4.95 -9.79
CA PHE A 108 -22.30 4.70 -9.33
C PHE A 108 -21.73 5.90 -8.56
N LEU A 109 -21.48 5.70 -7.28
CA LEU A 109 -20.80 6.67 -6.42
C LEU A 109 -19.39 6.15 -6.07
N PRO A 110 -18.33 6.72 -6.66
CA PRO A 110 -16.99 6.27 -6.41
C PRO A 110 -16.56 6.49 -4.95
N ASN A 111 -16.06 5.45 -4.31
CA ASN A 111 -15.45 5.51 -2.98
C ASN A 111 -13.92 5.63 -3.09
N PHE A 112 -13.44 6.50 -3.98
CA PHE A 112 -12.03 6.78 -4.18
C PHE A 112 -11.74 8.26 -3.96
N ARG A 113 -10.57 8.54 -3.38
CA ARG A 113 -10.09 9.90 -3.13
C ARG A 113 -8.65 10.06 -3.59
N ARG A 114 -8.24 11.29 -3.82
CA ARG A 114 -6.84 11.63 -4.04
C ARG A 114 -6.01 11.16 -2.82
N GLY A 115 -4.91 10.47 -3.10
CA GLY A 115 -4.02 9.90 -2.09
C GLY A 115 -4.35 8.44 -1.71
N ASP A 116 -5.49 7.91 -2.13
CA ASP A 116 -5.81 6.52 -1.84
C ASP A 116 -4.85 5.57 -2.53
N MET A 117 -4.46 4.54 -1.78
CA MET A 117 -3.68 3.42 -2.31
C MET A 117 -4.59 2.46 -3.05
N ILE A 118 -4.19 2.10 -4.25
CA ILE A 118 -4.96 1.25 -5.15
C ILE A 118 -4.12 0.13 -5.75
N TYR A 119 -4.82 -0.88 -6.25
CA TYR A 119 -4.29 -1.85 -7.20
C TYR A 119 -4.86 -1.56 -8.58
N LEU A 120 -3.95 -1.34 -9.53
CA LEU A 120 -4.25 -1.19 -10.93
C LEU A 120 -3.86 -2.48 -11.67
N TYR A 121 -4.72 -3.01 -12.53
CA TYR A 121 -4.43 -4.19 -13.32
C TYR A 121 -5.19 -4.23 -14.64
N ALA A 122 -4.59 -4.92 -15.62
CA ALA A 122 -5.21 -5.14 -16.92
C ALA A 122 -5.95 -6.47 -16.96
N TYR A 123 -7.12 -6.52 -17.59
CA TYR A 123 -7.90 -7.73 -17.77
C TYR A 123 -8.54 -7.78 -19.16
N ASP A 124 -9.01 -8.94 -19.57
CA ASP A 124 -9.69 -9.15 -20.84
C ASP A 124 -11.13 -8.61 -20.73
N ASN A 125 -11.53 -7.72 -21.66
CA ASN A 125 -12.85 -7.11 -21.65
C ASN A 125 -14.03 -8.11 -21.78
N SER A 126 -13.74 -9.33 -22.25
CA SER A 126 -14.72 -10.42 -22.31
C SER A 126 -14.95 -11.12 -20.97
N LYS A 127 -14.18 -10.78 -19.93
CA LYS A 127 -14.20 -11.41 -18.61
C LYS A 127 -14.50 -10.39 -17.53
N GLU A 128 -14.89 -10.87 -16.36
CA GLU A 128 -14.97 -10.03 -15.17
C GLU A 128 -13.58 -9.76 -14.59
N PRO A 129 -13.33 -8.53 -14.07
CA PRO A 129 -12.09 -8.23 -13.37
C PRO A 129 -11.93 -9.09 -12.12
N ASP A 130 -10.75 -9.68 -11.95
CA ASP A 130 -10.40 -10.48 -10.77
C ASP A 130 -8.95 -10.20 -10.37
N ALA A 131 -8.76 -9.43 -9.32
CA ALA A 131 -7.44 -9.05 -8.80
C ALA A 131 -6.56 -10.27 -8.46
N ARG A 132 -7.17 -11.40 -8.10
CA ARG A 132 -6.44 -12.64 -7.72
C ARG A 132 -5.79 -13.35 -8.91
N LYS A 133 -6.23 -13.01 -10.14
CA LYS A 133 -5.75 -13.64 -11.39
C LYS A 133 -4.96 -12.68 -12.27
N ALA A 134 -4.74 -11.46 -11.82
CA ALA A 134 -4.08 -10.40 -12.57
C ALA A 134 -2.70 -10.05 -11.98
N ILE A 135 -1.85 -9.43 -12.81
CA ILE A 135 -0.63 -8.77 -12.32
C ILE A 135 -1.06 -7.44 -11.71
N LEU A 136 -0.90 -7.31 -10.41
CA LEU A 136 -1.30 -6.13 -9.66
C LEU A 136 -0.17 -5.09 -9.66
N LEU A 137 -0.47 -3.88 -10.11
CA LEU A 137 0.38 -2.72 -10.01
C LEU A 137 -0.10 -1.88 -8.81
N LYS A 138 0.72 -1.76 -7.78
CA LYS A 138 0.41 -0.92 -6.63
C LYS A 138 0.63 0.54 -6.99
N ALA A 139 -0.37 1.40 -6.73
CA ALA A 139 -0.33 2.81 -7.09
C ALA A 139 -1.08 3.67 -6.07
N GLY A 140 -0.86 4.97 -6.13
CA GLY A 140 -1.66 5.99 -5.44
C GLY A 140 -2.44 6.83 -6.45
N ILE A 141 -3.64 7.26 -6.09
CA ILE A 141 -4.42 8.20 -6.92
C ILE A 141 -3.85 9.60 -6.74
N GLU A 142 -3.36 10.20 -7.84
CA GLU A 142 -2.90 11.59 -7.83
C GLU A 142 -4.00 12.59 -8.20
N GLN A 143 -4.81 12.23 -9.20
CA GLN A 143 -5.91 13.06 -9.65
C GLN A 143 -7.10 12.17 -10.02
N LEU A 144 -8.28 12.62 -9.65
CA LEU A 144 -9.54 11.99 -9.99
C LEU A 144 -10.50 13.05 -10.53
N HIS A 145 -10.87 12.92 -11.79
CA HIS A 145 -11.82 13.79 -12.48
C HIS A 145 -12.88 12.94 -13.16
N THR A 146 -13.99 13.58 -13.54
CA THR A 146 -14.99 12.92 -14.36
C THR A 146 -14.36 12.45 -15.67
N GLY A 147 -14.39 11.15 -15.92
CA GLY A 147 -13.86 10.53 -17.14
C GLY A 147 -12.34 10.34 -17.18
N LYS A 148 -11.58 10.75 -16.15
CA LYS A 148 -10.11 10.59 -16.13
C LYS A 148 -9.59 10.34 -14.72
N VAL A 149 -8.67 9.39 -14.59
CA VAL A 149 -7.90 9.17 -13.38
C VAL A 149 -6.40 9.22 -13.70
N VAL A 150 -5.62 9.85 -12.81
CA VAL A 150 -4.15 9.83 -12.86
C VAL A 150 -3.66 9.11 -11.63
N VAL A 151 -2.80 8.12 -11.85
CA VAL A 151 -2.24 7.28 -10.79
C VAL A 151 -0.72 7.28 -10.85
N ARG A 152 -0.07 7.29 -9.70
CA ARG A 152 1.38 7.13 -9.57
C ARG A 152 1.68 5.74 -9.06
N LEU A 153 2.44 5.00 -9.85
CA LEU A 153 2.88 3.64 -9.53
C LEU A 153 3.96 3.65 -8.44
N MET A 154 3.90 2.70 -7.53
CA MET A 154 4.94 2.52 -6.50
C MET A 154 6.27 2.05 -7.08
N ASN A 155 6.23 1.32 -8.18
CA ASN A 155 7.41 0.87 -8.92
C ASN A 155 7.27 1.29 -10.39
N PRO A 156 8.33 1.82 -10.99
CA PRO A 156 8.32 2.16 -12.40
C PRO A 156 7.92 0.96 -13.28
N LEU A 157 7.07 1.22 -14.26
CA LEU A 157 6.58 0.23 -15.20
C LEU A 157 7.27 0.39 -16.55
N ALA A 158 7.70 -0.70 -17.14
CA ALA A 158 8.20 -0.68 -18.51
C ALA A 158 7.07 -0.30 -19.49
N LYS A 159 7.27 0.70 -20.34
CA LYS A 159 6.29 1.14 -21.35
C LYS A 159 5.90 0.02 -22.32
N THR A 160 6.77 -0.97 -22.51
CA THR A 160 6.46 -2.19 -23.28
C THR A 160 5.29 -2.97 -22.70
N TYR A 161 5.10 -2.94 -21.37
CA TYR A 161 3.95 -3.60 -20.73
C TYR A 161 2.62 -2.94 -21.14
N LEU A 162 2.58 -1.62 -21.26
CA LEU A 162 1.40 -0.91 -21.74
C LEU A 162 1.08 -1.32 -23.18
N LYS A 163 2.09 -1.41 -24.05
CA LYS A 163 1.94 -1.85 -25.44
C LYS A 163 1.42 -3.29 -25.56
N GLN A 164 1.92 -4.20 -24.71
CA GLN A 164 1.48 -5.59 -24.68
C GLN A 164 0.04 -5.75 -24.20
N ASN A 165 -0.48 -4.78 -23.45
CA ASN A 165 -1.84 -4.80 -22.90
C ASN A 165 -2.75 -3.73 -23.52
N LYS A 166 -2.43 -3.21 -24.73
CA LYS A 166 -3.20 -2.17 -25.42
C LYS A 166 -4.64 -2.57 -25.75
N ASP A 167 -4.87 -3.87 -25.99
CA ASP A 167 -6.17 -4.43 -26.35
C ASP A 167 -6.99 -4.87 -25.11
N LYS A 168 -6.42 -4.68 -23.92
CA LYS A 168 -7.09 -4.95 -22.64
C LYS A 168 -7.69 -3.69 -22.04
N VAL A 169 -8.65 -3.89 -21.18
CA VAL A 169 -9.18 -2.85 -20.31
C VAL A 169 -8.54 -2.96 -18.93
N TRP A 170 -8.61 -1.89 -18.16
CA TRP A 170 -7.97 -1.80 -16.86
C TRP A 170 -9.01 -1.67 -15.77
N CYS A 171 -8.60 -2.02 -14.58
CA CYS A 171 -9.41 -1.96 -13.39
C CYS A 171 -8.63 -1.34 -12.24
N ILE A 172 -9.31 -0.58 -11.40
CA ILE A 172 -8.79 -0.02 -10.15
C ILE A 172 -9.61 -0.57 -9.00
N GLU A 173 -8.95 -1.15 -8.01
CA GLU A 173 -9.54 -1.56 -6.74
C GLU A 173 -8.75 -0.96 -5.57
N HIS A 174 -9.38 -0.79 -4.42
CA HIS A 174 -8.70 -0.34 -3.21
C HIS A 174 -7.52 -1.24 -2.85
N GLY A 175 -6.40 -0.61 -2.53
CA GLY A 175 -5.19 -1.26 -2.03
C GLY A 175 -5.06 -1.14 -0.52
N SER A 176 -4.37 -2.08 0.11
CA SER A 176 -3.94 -1.90 1.50
C SER A 176 -2.86 -0.83 1.56
N SER A 177 -3.05 0.19 2.36
CA SER A 177 -1.97 1.09 2.73
C SER A 177 -1.07 0.38 3.74
N ASP A 178 0.11 -0.06 3.31
CA ASP A 178 1.12 -0.73 4.16
C ASP A 178 2.00 0.29 4.92
N VAL A 179 1.63 1.56 4.87
CA VAL A 179 2.44 2.67 5.39
C VAL A 179 2.63 2.59 6.90
N GLY A 180 1.64 2.07 7.63
CA GLY A 180 1.68 1.97 9.09
C GLY A 180 2.56 0.85 9.64
N GLY A 181 2.57 -0.33 9.01
CA GLY A 181 3.22 -1.53 9.54
C GLY A 181 4.75 -1.43 9.56
N GLY A 182 5.35 -0.96 8.47
CA GLY A 182 6.79 -0.74 8.39
C GLY A 182 7.29 0.35 9.35
N ALA A 183 6.55 1.46 9.46
CA ALA A 183 6.87 2.54 10.39
C ALA A 183 6.77 2.08 11.86
N ALA A 184 5.75 1.30 12.22
CA ALA A 184 5.57 0.76 13.55
C ALA A 184 6.72 -0.19 13.95
N LEU A 185 7.09 -1.13 13.09
CA LEU A 185 8.23 -2.02 13.34
C LEU A 185 9.55 -1.26 13.44
N SER A 186 9.78 -0.26 12.58
CA SER A 186 10.94 0.61 12.67
C SER A 186 11.00 1.37 13.99
N SER A 187 9.86 1.89 14.47
CA SER A 187 9.77 2.60 15.76
C SER A 187 10.06 1.69 16.95
N ILE A 188 9.57 0.45 16.92
CA ILE A 188 9.88 -0.56 17.95
C ILE A 188 11.39 -0.83 17.97
N TYR A 189 12.01 -0.99 16.80
CA TYR A 189 13.46 -1.21 16.71
C TYR A 189 14.25 0.02 17.18
N GLN A 190 13.83 1.23 16.85
CA GLN A 190 14.43 2.46 17.33
C GLN A 190 14.35 2.59 18.85
N LEU A 191 13.26 2.15 19.47
CA LEU A 191 13.15 2.13 20.92
C LEU A 191 14.21 1.23 21.56
N ILE A 192 14.39 0.00 21.08
CA ILE A 192 15.36 -0.93 21.67
C ILE A 192 16.81 -0.48 21.48
N THR A 193 17.11 0.28 20.43
CA THR A 193 18.44 0.85 20.16
C THR A 193 18.65 2.22 20.80
N ALA A 194 17.63 2.81 21.41
CA ALA A 194 17.70 4.11 22.05
C ALA A 194 18.59 4.09 23.31
N PRO A 195 19.15 5.24 23.73
CA PRO A 195 19.85 5.36 24.99
C PRO A 195 18.97 4.94 26.16
N LYS A 196 19.61 4.36 27.20
CA LYS A 196 18.92 3.83 28.39
C LYS A 196 17.94 4.82 28.99
N ASP A 197 18.34 6.06 29.13
CA ASP A 197 17.58 7.16 29.72
C ASP A 197 16.24 7.39 29.01
N ARG A 198 16.26 7.31 27.67
CA ARG A 198 15.06 7.44 26.83
C ARG A 198 14.17 6.19 26.95
N LYS A 199 14.75 5.01 27.01
CA LYS A 199 14.01 3.76 27.20
C LYS A 199 13.31 3.75 28.55
N ASP A 200 14.02 4.10 29.61
CA ASP A 200 13.49 4.18 30.98
C ASP A 200 12.29 5.14 31.06
N LEU A 201 12.37 6.28 30.38
CA LEU A 201 11.27 7.24 30.32
C LEU A 201 10.05 6.67 29.56
N LEU A 202 10.26 6.09 28.40
CA LEU A 202 9.18 5.58 27.54
C LEU A 202 8.53 4.31 28.12
N LEU A 203 9.28 3.51 28.87
CA LEU A 203 8.79 2.29 29.51
C LEU A 203 8.32 2.51 30.96
N GLY A 204 8.24 3.77 31.42
CA GLY A 204 7.75 4.12 32.73
C GLY A 204 8.68 3.72 33.88
N GLN A 205 9.97 3.48 33.59
CA GLN A 205 10.99 3.21 34.60
C GLN A 205 11.57 4.50 35.22
N ARG A 206 11.26 5.63 34.65
CA ARG A 206 11.60 6.98 35.08
C ARG A 206 10.43 7.92 34.82
N GLU A 207 10.13 8.79 35.78
CA GLU A 207 9.13 9.83 35.61
C GLU A 207 9.63 10.96 34.70
N PRO A 208 8.75 11.52 33.87
CA PRO A 208 9.09 12.71 33.09
C PRO A 208 9.30 13.90 34.00
N GLN A 209 10.36 14.64 33.76
CA GLN A 209 10.61 15.91 34.43
C GLN A 209 10.10 17.04 33.55
N ALA A 210 9.17 17.85 34.07
CA ALA A 210 8.75 19.07 33.39
C ALA A 210 9.85 20.11 33.51
N ASP A 211 10.24 20.71 32.40
CA ASP A 211 11.09 21.90 32.42
C ASP A 211 10.24 23.07 32.89
N LYS A 212 10.56 23.60 34.09
CA LYS A 212 9.86 24.71 34.69
C LYS A 212 10.39 26.06 34.21
N SER A 213 11.34 26.07 33.27
CA SER A 213 11.99 27.26 32.71
C SER A 213 11.36 27.79 31.42
N LEU A 214 10.27 27.18 30.95
CA LEU A 214 9.49 27.65 29.82
C LEU A 214 8.20 28.36 30.24
#